data_b1222f5938242c75d1836ba1708b013c
#
_entry.id   b1222f5938242c75d1836ba1708b013c
#
_cell.length_a   1.000
_cell.length_b   1.000
_cell.length_c   1.000
_cell.angle_alpha   90.00
_cell.angle_beta   90.00
_cell.angle_gamma   90.00
#
_symmetry.space_group_name_H-M   'P 1'
#
loop_
_entity.id
_entity.type
_entity.pdbx_description
1 polymer ?
#
loop_
_entity_poly.entity_id
_entity_poly.type
_entity_poly.pdbx_seq_one_letter_code
_entity_poly.pdbx_strand_id
1 'polypeptide(L)'
;MANYDEIKTFVEAHYDLKIESMAAITRKSMKIRASNHDYLLKIASGDDEFIMKQLFAYKSLPHNVLAIYRTKDRKHIVPWRGDFLYLTDYVQIIPVPLEQQLNYYVDLLKKLHDQTGLMVDISDDELSRIYNKEYKKLESSHNKLQINIESCELKQDRSPYEWYFMMVYPMIYTMLHHAHDELKKFYDLVKKEHKMPVCLIHGDVNVANVLIGEKSTYLINFEKSMFSLSALDMYYLLEHYHQVPGLNSIILDYVNNEKAAILRHYFFFKALLIDLEELENSLEAHSLLNIALLNERLAPHLLALQVYDEFNKPTINQTTESK
;
A
#
# COMPACT_ATOMS: atom_id res chain seq x y z
N MET A 1 5.78 -31.66 2.90
CA MET A 1 6.37 -31.08 1.67
C MET A 1 5.85 -31.89 0.51
N ALA A 2 5.36 -31.26 -0.57
CA ALA A 2 4.99 -32.00 -1.77
C ALA A 2 6.26 -32.63 -2.35
N ASN A 3 6.16 -33.89 -2.81
CA ASN A 3 7.27 -34.59 -3.47
C ASN A 3 7.56 -33.89 -4.80
N TYR A 4 8.81 -33.59 -5.10
CA TYR A 4 9.22 -32.97 -6.38
C TYR A 4 8.72 -33.73 -7.59
N ASP A 5 8.73 -35.06 -7.55
CA ASP A 5 8.27 -35.93 -8.64
C ASP A 5 6.77 -35.80 -8.88
N GLU A 6 5.99 -35.61 -7.81
CA GLU A 6 4.55 -35.41 -7.89
C GLU A 6 4.22 -34.06 -8.55
N ILE A 7 4.90 -32.96 -8.13
CA ILE A 7 4.73 -31.64 -8.74
C ILE A 7 5.17 -31.68 -10.21
N LYS A 8 6.29 -32.31 -10.52
CA LYS A 8 6.78 -32.48 -11.89
C LYS A 8 5.74 -33.16 -12.77
N THR A 9 5.26 -34.33 -12.33
CA THR A 9 4.25 -35.11 -13.07
C THR A 9 2.97 -34.29 -13.26
N PHE A 10 2.54 -33.55 -12.23
CA PHE A 10 1.35 -32.73 -12.28
C PHE A 10 1.50 -31.57 -13.28
N VAL A 11 2.62 -30.85 -13.25
CA VAL A 11 2.88 -29.73 -14.19
C VAL A 11 2.97 -30.24 -15.62
N GLU A 12 3.69 -31.32 -15.91
CA GLU A 12 3.79 -31.91 -17.24
C GLU A 12 2.45 -32.44 -17.77
N ALA A 13 1.56 -32.87 -16.87
CA ALA A 13 0.21 -33.28 -17.25
C ALA A 13 -0.64 -32.09 -17.75
N HIS A 14 -0.51 -30.92 -17.12
CA HIS A 14 -1.36 -29.76 -17.39
C HIS A 14 -0.75 -28.74 -18.35
N TYR A 15 0.58 -28.65 -18.43
CA TYR A 15 1.28 -27.73 -19.35
C TYR A 15 2.02 -28.52 -20.42
N ASP A 16 2.20 -27.90 -21.57
CA ASP A 16 2.97 -28.53 -22.66
C ASP A 16 4.48 -28.29 -22.48
N LEU A 17 4.99 -28.83 -21.36
CA LEU A 17 6.37 -28.66 -20.94
C LEU A 17 6.98 -30.03 -20.58
N LYS A 18 8.26 -30.21 -20.93
CA LYS A 18 9.09 -31.33 -20.41
C LYS A 18 10.12 -30.77 -19.44
N ILE A 19 9.95 -31.05 -18.15
CA ILE A 19 10.76 -30.48 -17.09
C ILE A 19 12.12 -31.18 -17.00
N GLU A 20 13.18 -30.40 -17.17
CA GLU A 20 14.57 -30.82 -17.07
C GLU A 20 15.07 -30.77 -15.62
N SER A 21 14.77 -29.66 -14.92
CA SER A 21 15.15 -29.49 -13.51
C SER A 21 14.16 -28.58 -12.78
N MET A 22 14.12 -28.75 -11.44
CA MET A 22 13.31 -27.93 -10.52
C MET A 22 14.13 -27.57 -9.30
N ALA A 23 13.97 -26.32 -8.81
CA ALA A 23 14.59 -25.83 -7.60
C ALA A 23 13.60 -25.00 -6.79
N ALA A 24 13.45 -25.30 -5.49
CA ALA A 24 12.61 -24.48 -4.61
C ALA A 24 13.24 -23.10 -4.40
N ILE A 25 12.42 -22.05 -4.48
CA ILE A 25 12.79 -20.68 -4.08
C ILE A 25 12.17 -20.40 -2.70
N THR A 26 10.88 -20.69 -2.56
CA THR A 26 10.15 -20.60 -1.28
C THR A 26 9.26 -21.83 -1.11
N ARG A 27 8.49 -21.88 0.00
CA ARG A 27 7.49 -22.95 0.19
C ARG A 27 6.39 -22.95 -0.88
N LYS A 28 6.13 -21.81 -1.52
CA LYS A 28 5.05 -21.59 -2.49
C LYS A 28 5.55 -21.24 -3.90
N SER A 29 6.86 -21.29 -4.13
CA SER A 29 7.44 -20.96 -5.44
C SER A 29 8.64 -21.83 -5.78
N MET A 30 8.71 -22.26 -7.06
CA MET A 30 9.78 -23.09 -7.60
C MET A 30 10.24 -22.56 -8.93
N LYS A 31 11.55 -22.53 -9.16
CA LYS A 31 12.12 -22.35 -10.49
C LYS A 31 12.05 -23.66 -11.23
N ILE A 32 11.56 -23.64 -12.46
CA ILE A 32 11.47 -24.79 -13.36
C ILE A 32 12.25 -24.47 -14.62
N ARG A 33 13.13 -25.40 -15.01
CA ARG A 33 13.81 -25.37 -16.32
C ARG A 33 13.13 -26.35 -17.25
N ALA A 34 12.68 -25.85 -18.41
CA ALA A 34 12.09 -26.69 -19.46
C ALA A 34 12.37 -26.07 -20.84
N SER A 35 12.78 -26.87 -21.81
CA SER A 35 12.99 -26.44 -23.22
C SER A 35 13.85 -25.17 -23.36
N ASN A 36 14.97 -25.09 -22.63
CA ASN A 36 15.88 -23.95 -22.57
C ASN A 36 15.28 -22.64 -22.04
N HIS A 37 14.10 -22.70 -21.36
CA HIS A 37 13.47 -21.55 -20.72
C HIS A 37 13.28 -21.80 -19.23
N ASP A 38 13.39 -20.73 -18.45
CA ASP A 38 13.19 -20.76 -17.01
C ASP A 38 11.81 -20.19 -16.65
N TYR A 39 11.00 -20.99 -15.97
CA TYR A 39 9.68 -20.66 -15.48
C TYR A 39 9.67 -20.52 -13.97
N LEU A 40 8.76 -19.71 -13.46
CA LEU A 40 8.40 -19.66 -12.04
C LEU A 40 7.05 -20.35 -11.84
N LEU A 41 7.07 -21.48 -11.16
CA LEU A 41 5.86 -22.10 -10.62
C LEU A 41 5.48 -21.41 -9.32
N LYS A 42 4.22 -20.98 -9.21
CA LYS A 42 3.66 -20.41 -7.99
C LYS A 42 2.46 -21.21 -7.51
N ILE A 43 2.34 -21.30 -6.18
CA ILE A 43 1.18 -21.86 -5.48
C ILE A 43 0.52 -20.71 -4.74
N ALA A 44 -0.70 -20.34 -5.14
CA ALA A 44 -1.49 -19.29 -4.51
C ALA A 44 -2.66 -19.90 -3.73
N SER A 45 -2.87 -19.39 -2.53
CA SER A 45 -3.99 -19.78 -1.66
C SER A 45 -5.15 -18.79 -1.82
N GLY A 46 -6.38 -19.22 -1.54
CA GLY A 46 -7.56 -18.37 -1.58
C GLY A 46 -8.50 -18.75 -2.74
N ASP A 47 -9.26 -17.78 -3.23
CA ASP A 47 -10.13 -17.93 -4.40
C ASP A 47 -9.35 -17.63 -5.70
N ASP A 48 -10.02 -17.85 -6.84
CA ASP A 48 -9.43 -17.61 -8.16
C ASP A 48 -9.58 -16.15 -8.64
N GLU A 49 -10.17 -15.28 -7.83
CA GLU A 49 -10.42 -13.87 -8.20
C GLU A 49 -9.12 -13.10 -8.47
N PHE A 50 -8.05 -13.41 -7.71
CA PHE A 50 -6.75 -12.74 -7.90
C PHE A 50 -6.20 -12.89 -9.33
N ILE A 51 -6.49 -14.02 -10.00
CA ILE A 51 -6.08 -14.27 -11.39
C ILE A 51 -6.69 -13.25 -12.34
N MET A 52 -7.97 -12.92 -12.15
CA MET A 52 -8.63 -11.91 -12.98
C MET A 52 -7.98 -10.55 -12.82
N LYS A 53 -7.60 -10.19 -11.59
CA LYS A 53 -6.89 -8.93 -11.27
C LYS A 53 -5.50 -8.91 -11.90
N GLN A 54 -4.73 -10.00 -11.81
CA GLN A 54 -3.42 -10.10 -12.44
C GLN A 54 -3.51 -10.09 -13.99
N LEU A 55 -4.49 -10.77 -14.57
CA LEU A 55 -4.73 -10.73 -16.03
C LEU A 55 -5.13 -9.34 -16.50
N PHE A 56 -5.94 -8.62 -15.72
CA PHE A 56 -6.30 -7.24 -15.99
C PHE A 56 -5.08 -6.32 -15.91
N ALA A 57 -4.27 -6.45 -14.84
CA ALA A 57 -3.02 -5.72 -14.70
C ALA A 57 -2.04 -6.01 -15.85
N TYR A 58 -1.89 -7.29 -16.24
CA TYR A 58 -1.06 -7.68 -17.38
C TYR A 58 -1.56 -7.06 -18.69
N LYS A 59 -2.87 -7.05 -18.93
CA LYS A 59 -3.46 -6.43 -20.13
C LYS A 59 -3.18 -4.92 -20.18
N SER A 60 -3.17 -4.26 -19.02
CA SER A 60 -2.92 -2.82 -18.88
C SER A 60 -1.42 -2.49 -18.95
N LEU A 61 -0.56 -3.36 -18.41
CA LEU A 61 0.90 -3.19 -18.31
C LEU A 61 1.65 -4.44 -18.79
N PRO A 62 1.60 -4.80 -20.09
CA PRO A 62 2.16 -6.06 -20.59
C PRO A 62 3.69 -6.16 -20.46
N HIS A 63 4.39 -5.04 -20.29
CA HIS A 63 5.84 -5.00 -20.13
C HIS A 63 6.31 -4.95 -18.66
N ASN A 64 5.37 -4.75 -17.71
CA ASN A 64 5.67 -4.56 -16.31
C ASN A 64 4.90 -5.51 -15.37
N VAL A 65 4.07 -6.38 -15.90
CA VAL A 65 3.40 -7.47 -15.18
C VAL A 65 3.69 -8.78 -15.89
N LEU A 66 4.00 -9.84 -15.15
CA LEU A 66 4.29 -11.13 -15.74
C LEU A 66 3.03 -11.80 -16.28
N ALA A 67 3.12 -12.31 -17.51
CA ALA A 67 2.07 -13.14 -18.10
C ALA A 67 1.92 -14.45 -17.32
N ILE A 68 0.68 -14.92 -17.22
CA ILE A 68 0.40 -16.27 -16.70
C ILE A 68 0.23 -17.19 -17.89
N TYR A 69 1.04 -18.26 -17.92
CA TYR A 69 0.98 -19.26 -18.98
C TYR A 69 -0.33 -20.04 -18.93
N ARG A 70 -0.89 -20.32 -20.10
CA ARG A 70 -2.08 -21.14 -20.22
C ARG A 70 -1.74 -22.63 -20.17
N THR A 71 -2.61 -23.39 -19.52
CA THR A 71 -2.58 -24.85 -19.55
C THR A 71 -2.97 -25.39 -20.94
N LYS A 72 -2.81 -26.69 -21.14
CA LYS A 72 -3.34 -27.41 -22.33
C LYS A 72 -4.83 -27.17 -22.55
N ASP A 73 -5.60 -27.06 -21.46
CA ASP A 73 -7.04 -26.77 -21.46
C ASP A 73 -7.35 -25.26 -21.54
N ARG A 74 -6.35 -24.42 -21.85
CA ARG A 74 -6.44 -22.95 -21.97
C ARG A 74 -6.85 -22.24 -20.68
N LYS A 75 -6.75 -22.88 -19.50
CA LYS A 75 -6.92 -22.26 -18.20
C LYS A 75 -5.63 -21.54 -17.77
N HIS A 76 -5.74 -20.56 -16.86
CA HIS A 76 -4.57 -19.85 -16.31
C HIS A 76 -4.07 -20.47 -15.00
N ILE A 77 -4.92 -21.21 -14.30
CA ILE A 77 -4.62 -21.85 -13.03
C ILE A 77 -5.10 -23.29 -13.02
N VAL A 78 -4.49 -24.09 -12.17
CA VAL A 78 -4.88 -25.49 -11.94
C VAL A 78 -5.07 -25.71 -10.43
N PRO A 79 -6.21 -26.29 -9.99
CA PRO A 79 -6.39 -26.66 -8.59
C PRO A 79 -5.32 -27.68 -8.14
N TRP A 80 -4.71 -27.42 -6.97
CA TRP A 80 -3.68 -28.25 -6.40
C TRP A 80 -3.78 -28.30 -4.87
N ARG A 81 -4.26 -29.40 -4.28
CA ARG A 81 -4.32 -29.64 -2.82
C ARG A 81 -5.03 -28.54 -2.02
N GLY A 82 -6.09 -27.96 -2.56
CA GLY A 82 -6.83 -26.86 -1.93
C GLY A 82 -6.31 -25.46 -2.25
N ASP A 83 -5.18 -25.37 -2.95
CA ASP A 83 -4.60 -24.14 -3.49
C ASP A 83 -4.71 -24.12 -5.03
N PHE A 84 -4.17 -23.08 -5.67
CA PHE A 84 -4.05 -22.95 -7.11
C PHE A 84 -2.59 -22.89 -7.54
N LEU A 85 -2.27 -23.57 -8.64
CA LEU A 85 -0.95 -23.61 -9.24
C LEU A 85 -0.96 -22.90 -10.58
N TYR A 86 0.06 -22.06 -10.85
CA TYR A 86 0.23 -21.36 -12.11
C TYR A 86 1.71 -21.13 -12.46
N LEU A 87 1.97 -20.86 -13.74
CA LEU A 87 3.31 -20.59 -14.26
C LEU A 87 3.40 -19.16 -14.80
N THR A 88 4.54 -18.53 -14.51
CA THR A 88 4.98 -17.27 -15.11
C THR A 88 6.42 -17.41 -15.59
N ASP A 89 6.96 -16.39 -16.30
CA ASP A 89 8.39 -16.33 -16.55
C ASP A 89 9.17 -16.22 -15.23
N TYR A 90 10.33 -16.87 -15.18
CA TYR A 90 11.30 -16.65 -14.13
C TYR A 90 12.15 -15.43 -14.46
N VAL A 91 12.17 -14.45 -13.57
CA VAL A 91 12.99 -13.25 -13.72
C VAL A 91 14.27 -13.42 -12.91
N GLN A 92 15.42 -13.33 -13.56
CA GLN A 92 16.70 -13.22 -12.87
C GLN A 92 16.81 -11.84 -12.25
N ILE A 93 16.79 -11.78 -10.89
CA ILE A 93 16.79 -10.53 -10.14
C ILE A 93 18.20 -9.94 -10.09
N ILE A 94 18.29 -8.62 -10.28
CA ILE A 94 19.48 -7.82 -10.04
C ILE A 94 19.30 -7.13 -8.69
N PRO A 95 20.22 -7.31 -7.73
CA PRO A 95 20.14 -6.60 -6.45
C PRO A 95 20.39 -5.10 -6.66
N VAL A 96 19.52 -4.28 -6.10
CA VAL A 96 19.64 -2.81 -6.08
C VAL A 96 19.40 -2.28 -4.66
N PRO A 97 19.92 -1.09 -4.32
CA PRO A 97 19.64 -0.45 -3.04
C PRO A 97 18.12 -0.26 -2.81
N LEU A 98 17.68 -0.31 -1.54
CA LEU A 98 16.26 -0.20 -1.16
C LEU A 98 15.61 1.08 -1.69
N GLU A 99 16.30 2.22 -1.60
CA GLU A 99 15.81 3.50 -2.12
C GLU A 99 15.52 3.44 -3.63
N GLN A 100 16.42 2.85 -4.40
CA GLN A 100 16.22 2.67 -5.84
C GLN A 100 15.08 1.68 -6.13
N GLN A 101 14.94 0.63 -5.33
CA GLN A 101 13.83 -0.33 -5.45
C GLN A 101 12.49 0.34 -5.16
N LEU A 102 12.41 1.23 -4.17
CA LEU A 102 11.24 2.05 -3.88
C LEU A 102 10.87 2.99 -5.04
N ASN A 103 11.83 3.64 -5.65
CA ASN A 103 11.59 4.49 -6.82
C ASN A 103 10.98 3.68 -7.97
N TYR A 104 11.55 2.51 -8.30
CA TYR A 104 10.96 1.62 -9.31
C TYR A 104 9.54 1.17 -8.93
N TYR A 105 9.29 0.90 -7.65
CA TYR A 105 7.98 0.49 -7.18
C TYR A 105 6.95 1.61 -7.38
N VAL A 106 7.26 2.82 -6.94
CA VAL A 106 6.37 3.99 -7.10
C VAL A 106 6.08 4.26 -8.57
N ASP A 107 7.09 4.19 -9.44
CA ASP A 107 6.91 4.35 -10.88
C ASP A 107 5.98 3.29 -11.48
N LEU A 108 6.07 2.04 -11.02
CA LEU A 108 5.20 0.96 -11.45
C LEU A 108 3.77 1.14 -10.92
N LEU A 109 3.61 1.56 -9.66
CA LEU A 109 2.30 1.89 -9.09
C LEU A 109 1.64 3.05 -9.85
N LYS A 110 2.37 4.14 -10.11
CA LYS A 110 1.85 5.27 -10.92
C LYS A 110 1.39 4.79 -12.30
N LYS A 111 2.18 3.98 -13.00
CA LYS A 111 1.80 3.40 -14.29
C LYS A 111 0.55 2.51 -14.19
N LEU A 112 0.47 1.67 -13.14
CA LEU A 112 -0.70 0.81 -12.91
C LEU A 112 -1.95 1.66 -12.69
N HIS A 113 -1.88 2.67 -11.83
CA HIS A 113 -2.98 3.58 -11.52
C HIS A 113 -3.44 4.36 -12.77
N ASP A 114 -2.50 4.92 -13.54
CA ASP A 114 -2.80 5.70 -14.75
C ASP A 114 -3.48 4.83 -15.83
N GLN A 115 -2.99 3.61 -16.04
CA GLN A 115 -3.50 2.71 -17.09
C GLN A 115 -4.82 2.01 -16.72
N THR A 116 -5.14 1.93 -15.43
CA THR A 116 -6.35 1.28 -14.92
C THR A 116 -7.36 2.25 -14.33
N GLY A 117 -7.03 3.55 -14.34
CA GLY A 117 -7.85 4.61 -13.76
C GLY A 117 -9.13 4.86 -14.54
N LEU A 118 -10.23 5.01 -13.80
CA LEU A 118 -11.54 5.38 -14.34
C LEU A 118 -12.31 6.23 -13.32
N MET A 119 -13.24 7.04 -13.83
CA MET A 119 -14.17 7.80 -13.00
C MET A 119 -15.45 6.99 -12.86
N VAL A 120 -15.83 6.67 -11.62
CA VAL A 120 -17.05 5.93 -11.29
C VAL A 120 -18.09 6.87 -10.72
N ASP A 121 -19.31 6.77 -11.22
CA ASP A 121 -20.44 7.51 -10.64
C ASP A 121 -20.72 6.96 -9.24
N ILE A 122 -20.95 7.87 -8.28
CA ILE A 122 -21.25 7.53 -6.88
C ILE A 122 -22.54 8.20 -6.44
N SER A 123 -23.42 7.45 -5.83
CA SER A 123 -24.65 7.98 -5.24
C SER A 123 -24.36 8.69 -3.90
N ASP A 124 -25.24 9.63 -3.52
CA ASP A 124 -25.15 10.32 -2.22
C ASP A 124 -25.19 9.33 -1.04
N ASP A 125 -25.95 8.25 -1.16
CA ASP A 125 -26.05 7.21 -0.12
C ASP A 125 -24.75 6.41 0.03
N GLU A 126 -24.08 6.08 -1.08
CA GLU A 126 -22.77 5.40 -1.06
C GLU A 126 -21.69 6.30 -0.52
N LEU A 127 -21.64 7.55 -0.98
CA LEU A 127 -20.71 8.55 -0.47
C LEU A 127 -20.89 8.78 1.02
N SER A 128 -22.13 8.91 1.48
CA SER A 128 -22.44 9.08 2.91
C SER A 128 -22.01 7.86 3.74
N ARG A 129 -22.14 6.63 3.21
CA ARG A 129 -21.64 5.43 3.88
C ARG A 129 -20.11 5.42 4.00
N ILE A 130 -19.39 5.79 2.95
CA ILE A 130 -17.94 5.89 2.96
C ILE A 130 -17.50 6.96 3.99
N TYR A 131 -18.08 8.15 3.91
CA TYR A 131 -17.78 9.25 4.81
C TYR A 131 -18.02 8.88 6.28
N ASN A 132 -19.20 8.35 6.60
CA ASN A 132 -19.55 7.99 7.96
C ASN A 132 -18.67 6.88 8.54
N LYS A 133 -18.21 5.93 7.70
CA LYS A 133 -17.28 4.89 8.12
C LYS A 133 -15.92 5.49 8.52
N GLU A 134 -15.38 6.39 7.71
CA GLU A 134 -14.08 7.01 7.99
C GLU A 134 -14.19 8.06 9.11
N TYR A 135 -15.28 8.82 9.17
CA TYR A 135 -15.56 9.78 10.23
C TYR A 135 -15.65 9.12 11.62
N LYS A 136 -16.29 7.95 11.73
CA LYS A 136 -16.35 7.20 12.98
C LYS A 136 -14.98 6.80 13.52
N LYS A 137 -14.03 6.47 12.64
CA LYS A 137 -12.65 6.18 13.05
C LYS A 137 -11.97 7.43 13.61
N LEU A 138 -12.11 8.55 12.90
CA LEU A 138 -11.58 9.83 13.33
C LEU A 138 -12.17 10.28 14.68
N GLU A 139 -13.49 10.18 14.83
CA GLU A 139 -14.19 10.49 16.09
C GLU A 139 -13.72 9.58 17.23
N SER A 140 -13.57 8.28 16.98
CA SER A 140 -13.01 7.34 17.97
C SER A 140 -11.61 7.76 18.41
N SER A 141 -10.72 8.11 17.46
CA SER A 141 -9.37 8.57 17.78
C SER A 141 -9.36 9.87 18.58
N HIS A 142 -10.22 10.84 18.23
CA HIS A 142 -10.37 12.08 19.01
C HIS A 142 -10.84 11.82 20.43
N ASN A 143 -11.88 10.99 20.60
CA ASN A 143 -12.43 10.67 21.92
C ASN A 143 -11.37 9.97 22.80
N LYS A 144 -10.61 9.04 22.23
CA LYS A 144 -9.53 8.36 22.97
C LYS A 144 -8.39 9.28 23.31
N LEU A 145 -8.00 10.18 22.40
CA LEU A 145 -7.00 11.20 22.68
C LEU A 145 -7.42 12.06 23.88
N GLN A 146 -8.70 12.47 23.92
CA GLN A 146 -9.25 13.29 25.00
C GLN A 146 -9.28 12.52 26.33
N ILE A 147 -9.79 11.29 26.35
CA ILE A 147 -9.83 10.44 27.55
C ILE A 147 -8.42 10.23 28.10
N ASN A 148 -7.45 9.96 27.23
CA ASN A 148 -6.07 9.69 27.62
C ASN A 148 -5.41 10.92 28.24
N ILE A 149 -5.59 12.11 27.64
CA ILE A 149 -4.99 13.34 28.21
C ILE A 149 -5.62 13.72 29.55
N GLU A 150 -6.95 13.63 29.67
CA GLU A 150 -7.66 13.88 30.94
C GLU A 150 -7.19 12.90 32.02
N SER A 151 -7.02 11.62 31.69
CA SER A 151 -6.48 10.63 32.63
C SER A 151 -5.06 10.98 33.10
N CYS A 152 -4.20 11.47 32.17
CA CYS A 152 -2.85 11.93 32.55
C CYS A 152 -2.87 13.18 33.40
N GLU A 153 -3.76 14.14 33.13
CA GLU A 153 -3.85 15.41 33.90
C GLU A 153 -4.34 15.22 35.34
N LEU A 154 -5.25 14.26 35.56
CA LEU A 154 -5.80 13.98 36.90
C LEU A 154 -4.81 13.28 37.83
N LYS A 155 -3.73 12.69 37.34
CA LYS A 155 -2.74 11.99 38.17
C LYS A 155 -1.78 12.98 38.84
N GLN A 156 -1.52 12.78 40.14
CA GLN A 156 -0.48 13.52 40.86
C GLN A 156 0.92 13.01 40.49
N ASP A 157 1.09 11.68 40.48
CA ASP A 157 2.33 11.02 40.17
C ASP A 157 2.21 10.42 38.77
N ARG A 158 2.84 11.05 37.79
CA ARG A 158 2.84 10.63 36.36
C ARG A 158 4.08 9.81 36.05
N SER A 159 3.88 8.71 35.34
CA SER A 159 4.96 7.94 34.77
C SER A 159 5.71 8.71 33.67
N PRO A 160 6.95 8.30 33.29
CA PRO A 160 7.67 8.88 32.17
C PRO A 160 6.88 8.81 30.85
N TYR A 161 6.09 7.76 30.67
CA TYR A 161 5.23 7.59 29.49
C TYR A 161 4.10 8.63 29.45
N GLU A 162 3.42 8.88 30.57
CA GLU A 162 2.35 9.87 30.67
C GLU A 162 2.87 11.29 30.44
N TRP A 163 4.04 11.63 30.98
CA TRP A 163 4.70 12.89 30.68
C TRP A 163 5.01 13.02 29.19
N TYR A 164 5.54 11.95 28.59
CA TYR A 164 5.84 11.93 27.16
C TYR A 164 4.57 12.06 26.30
N PHE A 165 3.49 11.35 26.66
CA PHE A 165 2.20 11.46 26.00
C PHE A 165 1.66 12.90 26.03
N MET A 166 1.72 13.56 27.18
CA MET A 166 1.31 14.97 27.31
C MET A 166 2.15 15.90 26.42
N MET A 167 3.44 15.62 26.26
CA MET A 167 4.31 16.41 25.37
C MET A 167 3.92 16.27 23.89
N VAL A 168 3.54 15.07 23.46
CA VAL A 168 3.18 14.81 22.05
C VAL A 168 1.70 15.06 21.74
N TYR A 169 0.86 15.20 22.76
CA TYR A 169 -0.58 15.44 22.62
C TYR A 169 -0.94 16.59 21.66
N PRO A 170 -0.34 17.81 21.76
CA PRO A 170 -0.72 18.90 20.86
C PRO A 170 -0.48 18.57 19.39
N MET A 171 0.58 17.82 19.11
CA MET A 171 0.93 17.37 17.75
C MET A 171 -0.07 16.33 17.23
N ILE A 172 -0.44 15.34 18.07
CA ILE A 172 -1.47 14.35 17.71
C ILE A 172 -2.81 15.05 17.44
N TYR A 173 -3.19 15.98 18.32
CA TYR A 173 -4.41 16.77 18.14
C TYR A 173 -4.41 17.55 16.82
N THR A 174 -3.30 18.20 16.48
CA THR A 174 -3.13 18.92 15.20
C THR A 174 -3.29 17.99 14.00
N MET A 175 -2.65 16.81 14.03
CA MET A 175 -2.79 15.82 12.96
C MET A 175 -4.23 15.35 12.76
N LEU A 176 -4.94 15.01 13.84
CA LEU A 176 -6.35 14.62 13.79
C LEU A 176 -7.26 15.76 13.30
N HIS A 177 -6.95 17.01 13.66
CA HIS A 177 -7.67 18.17 13.16
C HIS A 177 -7.49 18.35 11.65
N HIS A 178 -6.26 18.26 11.15
CA HIS A 178 -6.00 18.29 9.71
C HIS A 178 -6.63 17.10 8.99
N ALA A 179 -6.59 15.89 9.58
CA ALA A 179 -7.27 14.73 9.01
C ALA A 179 -8.78 14.97 8.86
N HIS A 180 -9.42 15.62 9.84
CA HIS A 180 -10.85 15.99 9.76
C HIS A 180 -11.11 16.95 8.59
N ASP A 181 -10.30 17.99 8.45
CA ASP A 181 -10.46 18.97 7.38
C ASP A 181 -10.26 18.33 5.99
N GLU A 182 -9.29 17.44 5.86
CA GLU A 182 -9.01 16.74 4.61
C GLU A 182 -10.11 15.74 4.25
N LEU A 183 -10.68 15.03 5.22
CA LEU A 183 -11.84 14.16 5.02
C LEU A 183 -13.06 14.96 4.54
N LYS A 184 -13.28 16.14 5.12
CA LYS A 184 -14.38 17.05 4.71
C LYS A 184 -14.18 17.55 3.27
N LYS A 185 -12.97 18.02 2.93
CA LYS A 185 -12.64 18.45 1.56
C LYS A 185 -12.83 17.32 0.55
N PHE A 186 -12.39 16.11 0.89
CA PHE A 186 -12.62 14.90 0.07
C PHE A 186 -14.12 14.70 -0.18
N TYR A 187 -14.92 14.69 0.88
CA TYR A 187 -16.37 14.50 0.80
C TYR A 187 -17.04 15.57 -0.07
N ASP A 188 -16.73 16.84 0.18
CA ASP A 188 -17.34 17.98 -0.52
C ASP A 188 -17.02 17.95 -2.03
N LEU A 189 -15.79 17.57 -2.40
CA LEU A 189 -15.40 17.43 -3.80
C LEU A 189 -16.12 16.28 -4.49
N VAL A 190 -16.14 15.09 -3.89
CA VAL A 190 -16.83 13.92 -4.46
C VAL A 190 -18.32 14.18 -4.58
N LYS A 191 -18.94 14.83 -3.58
CA LYS A 191 -20.35 15.24 -3.60
C LYS A 191 -20.66 16.21 -4.72
N LYS A 192 -19.76 17.16 -4.98
CA LYS A 192 -19.94 18.15 -6.06
C LYS A 192 -19.82 17.51 -7.44
N GLU A 193 -18.91 16.57 -7.61
CA GLU A 193 -18.63 15.94 -8.91
C GLU A 193 -19.53 14.73 -9.19
N HIS A 194 -20.14 14.12 -8.15
CA HIS A 194 -20.85 12.83 -8.20
C HIS A 194 -20.03 11.71 -8.84
N LYS A 195 -18.71 11.85 -8.80
CA LYS A 195 -17.74 10.91 -9.38
C LYS A 195 -16.56 10.73 -8.45
N MET A 196 -16.03 9.51 -8.47
CA MET A 196 -14.85 9.14 -7.70
C MET A 196 -13.80 8.49 -8.61
N PRO A 197 -12.53 8.91 -8.57
CA PRO A 197 -11.45 8.28 -9.32
C PRO A 197 -11.13 6.93 -8.68
N VAL A 198 -11.19 5.86 -9.46
CA VAL A 198 -10.90 4.49 -9.03
C VAL A 198 -9.91 3.86 -9.99
N CYS A 199 -8.97 3.09 -9.48
CA CYS A 199 -8.02 2.32 -10.27
C CYS A 199 -7.78 0.95 -9.63
N LEU A 200 -7.10 0.06 -10.34
CA LEU A 200 -6.56 -1.13 -9.71
C LEU A 200 -5.37 -0.73 -8.83
N ILE A 201 -5.54 -0.79 -7.50
CA ILE A 201 -4.43 -0.65 -6.55
C ILE A 201 -3.76 -2.01 -6.33
N HIS A 202 -2.46 -1.98 -6.00
CA HIS A 202 -1.71 -3.20 -5.70
C HIS A 202 -2.15 -3.80 -4.34
N GLY A 203 -2.36 -2.95 -3.34
CA GLY A 203 -2.91 -3.32 -2.03
C GLY A 203 -1.96 -4.09 -1.11
N ASP A 204 -0.78 -4.50 -1.59
CA ASP A 204 0.27 -5.17 -0.82
C ASP A 204 1.61 -4.47 -1.07
N VAL A 205 1.75 -3.27 -0.51
CA VAL A 205 2.91 -2.41 -0.75
C VAL A 205 4.13 -2.96 -0.03
N ASN A 206 4.87 -3.80 -0.75
CA ASN A 206 6.13 -4.39 -0.31
C ASN A 206 7.12 -4.40 -1.47
N VAL A 207 8.33 -3.88 -1.27
CA VAL A 207 9.38 -3.86 -2.31
C VAL A 207 9.73 -5.25 -2.83
N ALA A 208 9.50 -6.32 -2.06
CA ALA A 208 9.64 -7.69 -2.54
C ALA A 208 8.66 -8.04 -3.68
N ASN A 209 7.62 -7.23 -3.89
CA ASN A 209 6.67 -7.36 -4.99
C ASN A 209 7.14 -6.67 -6.29
N VAL A 210 8.37 -6.14 -6.30
CA VAL A 210 9.03 -5.61 -7.49
C VAL A 210 10.21 -6.48 -7.86
N LEU A 211 10.19 -7.09 -9.04
CA LEU A 211 11.31 -7.81 -9.60
C LEU A 211 12.07 -6.90 -10.56
N ILE A 212 13.35 -6.66 -10.27
CA ILE A 212 14.22 -5.86 -11.12
C ILE A 212 15.13 -6.83 -11.87
N GLY A 213 14.84 -7.01 -13.16
CA GLY A 213 15.64 -7.81 -14.07
C GLY A 213 16.53 -6.95 -14.97
N GLU A 214 17.40 -7.58 -15.76
CA GLU A 214 18.34 -6.88 -16.67
C GLU A 214 17.65 -5.96 -17.68
N LYS A 215 16.47 -6.32 -18.15
CA LYS A 215 15.79 -5.62 -19.24
C LYS A 215 14.53 -4.87 -18.81
N SER A 216 13.93 -5.26 -17.70
CA SER A 216 12.62 -4.74 -17.28
C SER A 216 12.41 -4.93 -15.79
N THR A 217 11.54 -4.08 -15.24
CA THR A 217 11.01 -4.20 -13.88
C THR A 217 9.57 -4.71 -13.93
N TYR A 218 9.23 -5.60 -13.00
CA TYR A 218 7.92 -6.24 -12.97
C TYR A 218 7.27 -6.10 -11.61
N LEU A 219 5.98 -5.82 -11.62
CA LEU A 219 5.11 -5.88 -10.45
C LEU A 219 4.48 -7.27 -10.36
N ILE A 220 4.49 -7.88 -9.19
CA ILE A 220 4.02 -9.24 -8.93
C ILE A 220 3.10 -9.29 -7.70
N ASN A 221 2.42 -10.43 -7.47
CA ASN A 221 1.61 -10.71 -6.27
C ASN A 221 0.36 -9.83 -6.15
N PHE A 222 -0.58 -9.99 -7.07
CA PHE A 222 -1.84 -9.25 -7.11
C PHE A 222 -2.95 -9.83 -6.22
N GLU A 223 -2.63 -10.70 -5.25
CA GLU A 223 -3.64 -11.36 -4.38
C GLU A 223 -4.44 -10.36 -3.55
N LYS A 224 -3.80 -9.27 -3.08
CA LYS A 224 -4.48 -8.22 -2.29
C LYS A 224 -4.97 -7.04 -3.13
N SER A 225 -4.74 -7.06 -4.44
CA SER A 225 -5.17 -5.95 -5.30
C SER A 225 -6.69 -5.83 -5.36
N MET A 226 -7.15 -4.60 -5.50
CA MET A 226 -8.58 -4.27 -5.59
C MET A 226 -8.78 -2.97 -6.36
N PHE A 227 -10.00 -2.74 -6.84
CA PHE A 227 -10.36 -1.44 -7.37
C PHE A 227 -10.66 -0.46 -6.22
N SER A 228 -9.85 0.59 -6.11
CA SER A 228 -9.97 1.59 -5.04
C SER A 228 -9.27 2.91 -5.43
N LEU A 229 -9.14 3.83 -4.47
CA LEU A 229 -8.41 5.08 -4.63
C LEU A 229 -6.90 4.81 -4.64
N SER A 230 -6.17 5.31 -5.64
CA SER A 230 -4.70 5.16 -5.76
C SER A 230 -3.94 5.65 -4.51
N ALA A 231 -4.50 6.63 -3.83
CA ALA A 231 -4.00 7.18 -2.58
C ALA A 231 -3.72 6.13 -1.49
N LEU A 232 -4.41 4.98 -1.51
CA LEU A 232 -4.19 3.91 -0.54
C LEU A 232 -2.84 3.22 -0.72
N ASP A 233 -2.39 2.95 -1.95
CA ASP A 233 -1.05 2.39 -2.16
C ASP A 233 0.04 3.35 -1.65
N MET A 234 -0.14 4.66 -1.86
CA MET A 234 0.81 5.67 -1.37
C MET A 234 0.78 5.81 0.16
N TYR A 235 -0.40 5.68 0.77
CA TYR A 235 -0.54 5.62 2.22
C TYR A 235 0.17 4.38 2.81
N TYR A 236 -0.03 3.19 2.22
CA TYR A 236 0.69 1.98 2.65
C TYR A 236 2.20 2.08 2.44
N LEU A 237 2.64 2.76 1.36
CA LEU A 237 4.06 3.04 1.16
C LEU A 237 4.64 3.86 2.31
N LEU A 238 3.94 4.92 2.72
CA LEU A 238 4.31 5.76 3.86
C LEU A 238 4.39 4.95 5.16
N GLU A 239 3.37 4.15 5.46
CA GLU A 239 3.35 3.31 6.67
C GLU A 239 4.54 2.35 6.75
N HIS A 240 4.84 1.65 5.66
CA HIS A 240 5.86 0.60 5.67
C HIS A 240 7.30 1.12 5.54
N TYR A 241 7.50 2.28 4.91
CA TYR A 241 8.83 2.75 4.51
C TYR A 241 9.21 4.14 5.02
N HIS A 242 8.47 4.70 5.99
CA HIS A 242 8.73 6.03 6.57
C HIS A 242 10.16 6.24 7.06
N GLN A 243 10.89 5.17 7.39
CA GLN A 243 12.28 5.23 7.85
C GLN A 243 13.29 5.30 6.69
N VAL A 244 12.86 5.09 5.45
CA VAL A 244 13.77 5.09 4.30
C VAL A 244 14.11 6.54 3.91
N PRO A 245 15.39 6.90 3.85
CA PRO A 245 15.81 8.22 3.42
C PRO A 245 15.23 8.58 2.05
N GLY A 246 14.78 9.82 1.90
CA GLY A 246 14.23 10.31 0.63
C GLY A 246 12.74 10.01 0.40
N LEU A 247 12.07 9.20 1.24
CA LEU A 247 10.64 8.90 1.07
C LEU A 247 9.77 10.16 1.11
N ASN A 248 10.11 11.14 1.95
CA ASN A 248 9.41 12.44 1.99
C ASN A 248 9.37 13.12 0.62
N SER A 249 10.48 13.10 -0.12
CA SER A 249 10.56 13.67 -1.47
C SER A 249 9.69 12.90 -2.47
N ILE A 250 9.64 11.57 -2.37
CA ILE A 250 8.79 10.71 -3.21
C ILE A 250 7.31 11.01 -2.96
N ILE A 251 6.92 11.12 -1.69
CA ILE A 251 5.53 11.43 -1.32
C ILE A 251 5.17 12.87 -1.72
N LEU A 252 6.06 13.84 -1.49
CA LEU A 252 5.83 15.22 -1.89
C LEU A 252 5.69 15.35 -3.42
N ASP A 253 6.51 14.64 -4.19
CA ASP A 253 6.39 14.57 -5.65
C ASP A 253 5.05 13.98 -6.07
N TYR A 254 4.61 12.90 -5.43
CA TYR A 254 3.29 12.33 -5.68
C TYR A 254 2.18 13.35 -5.43
N VAL A 255 2.15 14.00 -4.26
CA VAL A 255 1.09 14.96 -3.87
C VAL A 255 1.06 16.17 -4.79
N ASN A 256 2.23 16.69 -5.19
CA ASN A 256 2.35 17.84 -6.09
C ASN A 256 1.90 17.51 -7.51
N ASN A 257 2.15 16.27 -7.97
CA ASN A 257 1.81 15.82 -9.32
C ASN A 257 0.43 15.16 -9.40
N GLU A 258 -0.24 14.91 -8.26
CA GLU A 258 -1.57 14.32 -8.25
C GLU A 258 -2.60 15.33 -8.79
N LYS A 259 -3.12 15.05 -9.97
CA LYS A 259 -4.07 15.93 -10.69
C LYS A 259 -5.45 15.94 -10.06
N ALA A 260 -5.86 14.83 -9.45
CA ALA A 260 -7.14 14.69 -8.79
C ALA A 260 -7.04 15.17 -7.34
N ALA A 261 -7.56 16.36 -7.05
CA ALA A 261 -7.62 16.90 -5.69
C ALA A 261 -8.30 15.93 -4.71
N ILE A 262 -9.29 15.16 -5.18
CA ILE A 262 -9.97 14.10 -4.41
C ILE A 262 -8.97 13.09 -3.83
N LEU A 263 -8.04 12.58 -4.66
CA LEU A 263 -7.05 11.59 -4.24
C LEU A 263 -6.05 12.17 -3.23
N ARG A 264 -5.63 13.41 -3.44
CA ARG A 264 -4.72 14.12 -2.54
C ARG A 264 -5.34 14.35 -1.17
N HIS A 265 -6.59 14.81 -1.09
CA HIS A 265 -7.29 15.00 0.17
C HIS A 265 -7.50 13.67 0.90
N TYR A 266 -7.86 12.61 0.18
CA TYR A 266 -8.00 11.29 0.78
C TYR A 266 -6.66 10.73 1.29
N PHE A 267 -5.54 10.96 0.55
CA PHE A 267 -4.21 10.61 1.00
C PHE A 267 -3.86 11.28 2.34
N PHE A 268 -3.98 12.62 2.41
CA PHE A 268 -3.66 13.35 3.63
C PHE A 268 -4.58 12.97 4.79
N PHE A 269 -5.87 12.77 4.53
CA PHE A 269 -6.78 12.24 5.54
C PHE A 269 -6.26 10.91 6.13
N LYS A 270 -5.92 9.94 5.28
CA LYS A 270 -5.42 8.63 5.73
C LYS A 270 -4.07 8.74 6.44
N ALA A 271 -3.17 9.53 5.90
CA ALA A 271 -1.82 9.67 6.40
C ALA A 271 -1.72 10.43 7.74
N LEU A 272 -2.69 11.33 8.04
CA LEU A 272 -2.75 12.08 9.29
C LEU A 272 -3.69 11.46 10.33
N LEU A 273 -4.51 10.48 9.96
CA LEU A 273 -5.41 9.77 10.87
C LEU A 273 -4.60 8.74 11.68
N ILE A 274 -4.40 9.02 12.95
CA ILE A 274 -3.77 8.10 13.90
C ILE A 274 -4.84 7.21 14.52
N ASP A 275 -4.67 5.90 14.44
CA ASP A 275 -5.50 4.96 15.19
C ASP A 275 -4.98 4.81 16.62
N LEU A 276 -5.69 5.43 17.56
CA LEU A 276 -5.33 5.40 18.98
C LEU A 276 -5.90 4.19 19.73
N GLU A 277 -6.71 3.33 19.11
CA GLU A 277 -7.27 2.14 19.78
C GLU A 277 -6.19 1.23 20.33
N GLU A 278 -5.09 1.09 19.61
CA GLU A 278 -3.97 0.27 20.05
C GLU A 278 -3.11 0.91 21.16
N LEU A 279 -3.23 2.21 21.39
CA LEU A 279 -2.50 2.91 22.48
C LEU A 279 -3.09 2.66 23.86
N GLU A 280 -4.37 2.36 23.99
CA GLU A 280 -5.00 2.04 25.29
C GLU A 280 -4.31 0.88 26.01
N ASN A 281 -3.97 -0.17 25.28
CA ASN A 281 -3.28 -1.34 25.86
C ASN A 281 -1.85 -1.03 26.33
N SER A 282 -1.27 0.08 25.89
CA SER A 282 0.09 0.50 26.27
C SER A 282 0.13 1.48 27.44
N LEU A 283 -1.00 2.15 27.77
CA LEU A 283 -1.08 3.10 28.89
C LEU A 283 -0.91 2.43 30.26
N GLU A 284 -1.26 1.16 30.40
CA GLU A 284 -1.14 0.41 31.65
C GLU A 284 0.32 0.03 32.00
N ALA A 285 1.23 0.06 31.03
CA ALA A 285 2.60 -0.35 31.24
C ALA A 285 3.56 0.85 31.35
N HIS A 286 4.11 1.04 32.54
CA HIS A 286 5.01 2.14 32.93
C HIS A 286 6.45 2.03 32.36
N SER A 287 6.66 1.55 31.13
CA SER A 287 8.00 1.25 30.63
C SER A 287 8.48 2.21 29.53
N LEU A 288 9.80 2.40 29.43
CA LEU A 288 10.47 3.09 28.32
C LEU A 288 10.13 2.44 26.95
N LEU A 289 9.80 1.14 26.96
CA LEU A 289 9.36 0.43 25.75
C LEU A 289 8.10 1.07 25.15
N ASN A 290 7.15 1.52 25.96
CA ASN A 290 5.92 2.14 25.47
C ASN A 290 6.17 3.50 24.83
N ILE A 291 7.16 4.26 25.31
CA ILE A 291 7.60 5.49 24.64
C ILE A 291 8.17 5.16 23.24
N ALA A 292 9.01 4.12 23.15
CA ALA A 292 9.57 3.69 21.87
C ALA A 292 8.48 3.22 20.89
N LEU A 293 7.53 2.41 21.35
CA LEU A 293 6.40 1.94 20.54
C LEU A 293 5.50 3.10 20.09
N LEU A 294 5.23 4.09 20.95
CA LEU A 294 4.48 5.28 20.55
C LEU A 294 5.22 6.07 19.47
N ASN A 295 6.55 6.26 19.64
CA ASN A 295 7.36 6.95 18.64
C ASN A 295 7.36 6.23 17.29
N GLU A 296 7.51 4.90 17.29
CA GLU A 296 7.46 4.09 16.07
C GLU A 296 6.12 4.23 15.34
N ARG A 297 5.01 4.23 16.08
CA ARG A 297 3.67 4.43 15.52
C ARG A 297 3.44 5.86 15.00
N LEU A 298 3.97 6.86 15.71
CA LEU A 298 3.84 8.26 15.30
C LEU A 298 4.70 8.59 14.06
N ALA A 299 5.81 7.89 13.84
CA ALA A 299 6.80 8.24 12.84
C ALA A 299 6.23 8.40 11.41
N PRO A 300 5.38 7.50 10.85
CA PRO A 300 4.80 7.71 9.53
C PRO A 300 3.87 8.94 9.48
N HIS A 301 3.09 9.18 10.54
CA HIS A 301 2.19 10.33 10.62
C HIS A 301 2.95 11.66 10.75
N LEU A 302 4.11 11.65 11.43
CA LEU A 302 4.99 12.81 11.51
C LEU A 302 5.60 13.15 10.15
N LEU A 303 6.02 12.14 9.40
CA LEU A 303 6.46 12.35 8.02
C LEU A 303 5.33 12.91 7.16
N ALA A 304 4.11 12.39 7.31
CA ALA A 304 2.93 12.91 6.63
C ALA A 304 2.65 14.38 6.98
N LEU A 305 2.77 14.75 8.27
CA LEU A 305 2.59 16.13 8.72
C LEU A 305 3.64 17.07 8.10
N GLN A 306 4.90 16.65 8.05
CA GLN A 306 5.97 17.41 7.40
C GLN A 306 5.65 17.66 5.91
N VAL A 307 5.22 16.61 5.19
CA VAL A 307 4.82 16.73 3.78
C VAL A 307 3.58 17.63 3.63
N TYR A 308 2.61 17.52 4.52
CA TYR A 308 1.41 18.34 4.54
C TYR A 308 1.75 19.83 4.73
N ASP A 309 2.61 20.14 5.70
CA ASP A 309 3.06 21.50 5.98
C ASP A 309 3.85 22.08 4.81
N GLU A 310 4.72 21.26 4.19
CA GLU A 310 5.51 21.69 3.03
C GLU A 310 4.62 21.93 1.82
N PHE A 311 3.66 21.06 1.55
CA PHE A 311 2.68 21.23 0.47
C PHE A 311 1.82 22.47 0.63
N ASN A 312 1.42 22.82 1.86
CA ASN A 312 0.55 23.98 2.16
C ASN A 312 1.33 25.28 2.40
N LYS A 313 2.67 25.30 2.30
CA LYS A 313 3.44 26.53 2.41
C LYS A 313 3.00 27.54 1.32
N PRO A 314 2.72 28.79 1.67
CA PRO A 314 2.39 29.80 0.67
C PRO A 314 3.58 29.93 -0.30
N THR A 315 3.32 29.77 -1.59
CA THR A 315 4.31 30.06 -2.64
C THR A 315 4.62 31.55 -2.57
N ILE A 316 5.79 31.90 -2.03
CA ILE A 316 6.28 33.30 -2.05
C ILE A 316 6.57 33.58 -3.52
N ASN A 317 5.61 34.21 -4.19
CA ASN A 317 5.83 34.79 -5.52
C ASN A 317 7.00 35.77 -5.36
N GLN A 318 8.16 35.38 -5.87
CA GLN A 318 9.26 36.32 -6.13
C GLN A 318 8.73 37.29 -7.21
N THR A 319 8.03 38.31 -6.76
CA THR A 319 7.90 39.54 -7.53
C THR A 319 9.29 40.13 -7.61
N THR A 320 10.04 39.75 -8.64
CA THR A 320 11.18 40.51 -9.11
C THR A 320 10.66 41.89 -9.46
N GLU A 321 10.89 42.82 -8.55
CA GLU A 321 10.88 44.24 -8.88
C GLU A 321 12.00 44.46 -9.91
N SER A 322 11.60 44.50 -11.18
CA SER A 322 12.39 45.14 -12.23
C SER A 322 12.22 46.67 -12.05
N LYS A 323 13.22 47.25 -11.44
CA LYS A 323 13.50 48.69 -11.62
C LYS A 323 14.53 48.87 -12.73
#